data_04a5c0b130207d471d992cfea01a1c00
#
_entry.id   04a5c0b130207d471d992cfea01a1c00
#
_cell.length_a   1.000
_cell.length_b   1.000
_cell.length_c   1.000
_cell.angle_alpha   90.00
_cell.angle_beta   90.00
_cell.angle_gamma   90.00
#
_symmetry.space_group_name_H-M   'P 1'
#
loop_
_entity.id
_entity.type
_entity.pdbx_description
1 polymer ?
#
loop_
_entity_poly.entity_id
_entity_poly.type
_entity_poly.pdbx_seq_one_letter_code
_entity_poly.pdbx_strand_id
1 'polypeptide(L)'
;MSHSPLLMLGLLLVSGLLMSLLASRINMPRIAAYAIAGLIWSEDLLGGVLALDMTEWSQPLTAISLAIIAYIIGGSITFEQLRRLGKVITFCTLGESLGGVFAVILAVYFYQPVIDGSVWVLAAVLGVLATTTAPAATVAVIHQYRAKGPLTTSLLGVVALDDVFGVILFSLMLVLVTGTSFNDAAISSGIEIFGGVGLGVVIGWLLAFLGHKVRNQSFLLPMVLAALLLSQGVAEWWHVSPLLTAMAIGFSARSVYISGGERLFAPVEYLEELVFILFFTLAGAHFKLSLFLQAIDLVVIYIFARVIGKMIGIRIAARLSRAPVVVANYLGFGVIPQAGIAIGLALSLLHRPEVQDIALLALNVILASTLIYEVLGPFATRYAIFKAGEAKL
;
A
#
# COMPACT_ATOMS: atom_id res chain seq x y z
N MET A 1 -12.35 21.73 -23.01
CA MET A 1 -13.33 22.09 -21.97
C MET A 1 -12.88 21.38 -20.70
N SER A 2 -12.51 22.13 -19.65
CA SER A 2 -12.20 21.52 -18.35
C SER A 2 -13.50 21.00 -17.73
N HIS A 3 -13.67 19.70 -17.71
CA HIS A 3 -14.83 19.10 -17.04
C HIS A 3 -14.75 19.36 -15.53
N SER A 4 -15.91 19.63 -14.92
CA SER A 4 -15.98 19.89 -13.49
C SER A 4 -15.44 18.69 -12.68
N PRO A 5 -14.51 18.87 -11.73
CA PRO A 5 -14.06 17.81 -10.83
C PRO A 5 -15.20 17.07 -10.12
N LEU A 6 -16.31 17.79 -9.84
CA LEU A 6 -17.50 17.19 -9.22
C LEU A 6 -18.20 16.18 -10.14
N LEU A 7 -18.25 16.46 -11.46
CA LEU A 7 -18.81 15.51 -12.42
C LEU A 7 -17.96 14.23 -12.45
N MET A 8 -16.64 14.37 -12.48
CA MET A 8 -15.71 13.25 -12.50
C MET A 8 -15.81 12.40 -11.23
N LEU A 9 -15.83 13.04 -10.07
CA LEU A 9 -16.05 12.35 -8.79
C LEU A 9 -17.36 11.58 -8.80
N GLY A 10 -18.44 12.20 -9.31
CA GLY A 10 -19.73 11.54 -9.44
C GLY A 10 -19.67 10.32 -10.34
N LEU A 11 -19.00 10.43 -11.50
CA LEU A 11 -18.83 9.30 -12.45
C LEU A 11 -18.01 8.16 -11.85
N LEU A 12 -16.89 8.47 -11.16
CA LEU A 12 -16.07 7.46 -10.47
C LEU A 12 -16.89 6.74 -9.39
N LEU A 13 -17.63 7.47 -8.57
CA LEU A 13 -18.48 6.87 -7.54
C LEU A 13 -19.57 5.99 -8.12
N VAL A 14 -20.29 6.47 -9.14
CA VAL A 14 -21.38 5.72 -9.77
C VAL A 14 -20.83 4.47 -10.45
N SER A 15 -19.74 4.58 -11.22
CA SER A 15 -19.13 3.44 -11.89
C SER A 15 -18.60 2.40 -10.89
N GLY A 16 -17.94 2.85 -9.81
CA GLY A 16 -17.48 1.98 -8.74
C GLY A 16 -18.62 1.25 -8.04
N LEU A 17 -19.71 1.94 -7.71
CA LEU A 17 -20.91 1.34 -7.12
C LEU A 17 -21.55 0.31 -8.07
N LEU A 18 -21.73 0.64 -9.34
CA LEU A 18 -22.31 -0.28 -10.33
C LEU A 18 -21.47 -1.53 -10.51
N MET A 19 -20.13 -1.37 -10.62
CA MET A 19 -19.22 -2.51 -10.73
C MET A 19 -19.18 -3.35 -9.45
N SER A 20 -19.31 -2.74 -8.27
CA SER A 20 -19.45 -3.47 -7.00
C SER A 20 -20.73 -4.34 -6.96
N LEU A 21 -21.84 -3.82 -7.44
CA LEU A 21 -23.10 -4.58 -7.54
C LEU A 21 -22.95 -5.77 -8.50
N LEU A 22 -22.29 -5.59 -9.63
CA LEU A 22 -22.00 -6.67 -10.58
C LEU A 22 -21.03 -7.70 -9.96
N ALA A 23 -19.97 -7.23 -9.30
CA ALA A 23 -18.98 -8.07 -8.63
C ALA A 23 -19.61 -8.98 -7.56
N SER A 24 -20.59 -8.47 -6.82
CA SER A 24 -21.29 -9.26 -5.81
C SER A 24 -22.05 -10.46 -6.40
N ARG A 25 -22.54 -10.35 -7.63
CA ARG A 25 -23.25 -11.46 -8.32
C ARG A 25 -22.32 -12.58 -8.78
N ILE A 26 -21.06 -12.27 -9.04
CA ILE A 26 -20.04 -13.23 -9.53
C ILE A 26 -19.03 -13.61 -8.45
N ASN A 27 -19.29 -13.27 -7.20
CA ASN A 27 -18.39 -13.48 -6.06
C ASN A 27 -16.97 -12.90 -6.27
N MET A 28 -16.84 -11.77 -6.96
CA MET A 28 -15.59 -11.06 -7.15
C MET A 28 -15.30 -10.12 -5.96
N PRO A 29 -14.05 -9.95 -5.53
CA PRO A 29 -13.70 -8.94 -4.54
C PRO A 29 -14.08 -7.54 -5.04
N ARG A 30 -14.75 -6.74 -4.20
CA ARG A 30 -15.22 -5.39 -4.58
C ARG A 30 -14.10 -4.47 -5.02
N ILE A 31 -12.94 -4.60 -4.39
CA ILE A 31 -11.76 -3.78 -4.68
C ILE A 31 -11.29 -3.95 -6.13
N ALA A 32 -11.23 -5.21 -6.61
CA ALA A 32 -10.91 -5.48 -8.01
C ALA A 32 -11.93 -4.84 -8.97
N ALA A 33 -13.20 -4.83 -8.57
CA ALA A 33 -14.26 -4.19 -9.35
C ALA A 33 -14.08 -2.66 -9.40
N TYR A 34 -13.68 -2.02 -8.30
CA TYR A 34 -13.40 -0.58 -8.27
C TYR A 34 -12.21 -0.21 -9.16
N ALA A 35 -11.11 -0.97 -9.11
CA ALA A 35 -9.96 -0.76 -9.98
C ALA A 35 -10.33 -0.90 -11.47
N ILE A 36 -11.12 -1.92 -11.82
CA ILE A 36 -11.63 -2.11 -13.20
C ILE A 36 -12.59 -0.97 -13.61
N ALA A 37 -13.47 -0.51 -12.71
CA ALA A 37 -14.31 0.65 -12.96
C ALA A 37 -13.50 1.91 -13.26
N GLY A 38 -12.41 2.11 -12.50
CA GLY A 38 -11.47 3.20 -12.72
C GLY A 38 -10.76 3.10 -14.07
N LEU A 39 -10.31 1.90 -14.45
CA LEU A 39 -9.65 1.66 -15.73
C LEU A 39 -10.48 2.15 -16.93
N ILE A 40 -11.81 2.02 -16.87
CA ILE A 40 -12.71 2.52 -17.93
C ILE A 40 -12.52 4.03 -18.14
N TRP A 41 -12.21 4.78 -17.10
CA TRP A 41 -11.99 6.24 -17.12
C TRP A 41 -10.53 6.64 -17.36
N SER A 42 -9.63 5.69 -17.63
CA SER A 42 -8.23 6.00 -17.93
C SER A 42 -8.08 6.82 -19.21
N GLU A 43 -6.95 7.53 -19.32
CA GLU A 43 -6.62 8.39 -20.47
C GLU A 43 -6.61 7.61 -21.79
N ASP A 44 -6.19 6.35 -21.78
CA ASP A 44 -6.15 5.47 -22.96
C ASP A 44 -7.53 4.90 -23.36
N LEU A 45 -8.56 5.08 -22.54
CA LEU A 45 -9.93 4.62 -22.78
C LEU A 45 -10.92 5.81 -22.81
N LEU A 46 -12.03 5.71 -22.07
CA LEU A 46 -13.06 6.76 -22.10
C LEU A 46 -12.57 8.10 -21.56
N GLY A 47 -11.61 8.10 -20.61
CA GLY A 47 -11.04 9.34 -20.06
C GLY A 47 -10.40 10.20 -21.13
N GLY A 48 -9.62 9.59 -22.04
CA GLY A 48 -9.02 10.30 -23.17
C GLY A 48 -10.02 10.78 -24.20
N VAL A 49 -11.02 9.95 -24.52
CA VAL A 49 -12.12 10.33 -25.45
C VAL A 49 -12.91 11.54 -24.95
N LEU A 50 -13.12 11.63 -23.65
CA LEU A 50 -13.85 12.71 -23.00
C LEU A 50 -12.94 13.87 -22.54
N ALA A 51 -11.63 13.78 -22.80
CA ALA A 51 -10.62 14.75 -22.36
C ALA A 51 -10.71 15.07 -20.85
N LEU A 52 -10.82 14.03 -20.04
CA LEU A 52 -10.95 14.15 -18.59
C LEU A 52 -9.55 14.34 -17.99
N ASP A 53 -9.28 15.51 -17.41
CA ASP A 53 -8.05 15.77 -16.67
C ASP A 53 -8.28 15.52 -15.17
N MET A 54 -7.58 14.52 -14.62
CA MET A 54 -7.68 14.12 -13.21
C MET A 54 -6.44 14.53 -12.40
N THR A 55 -5.43 15.12 -13.00
CA THR A 55 -4.10 15.29 -12.42
C THR A 55 -4.09 16.18 -11.18
N GLU A 56 -4.75 17.34 -11.21
CA GLU A 56 -4.63 18.34 -10.15
C GLU A 56 -5.48 18.01 -8.92
N TRP A 57 -6.72 17.56 -9.10
CA TRP A 57 -7.67 17.37 -7.99
C TRP A 57 -7.60 15.96 -7.37
N SER A 58 -7.04 14.97 -8.06
CA SER A 58 -6.99 13.60 -7.58
C SER A 58 -5.94 13.36 -6.49
N GLN A 59 -4.83 14.09 -6.52
CA GLN A 59 -3.74 13.92 -5.54
C GLN A 59 -4.18 14.15 -4.09
N PRO A 60 -4.84 15.28 -3.72
CA PRO A 60 -5.30 15.47 -2.35
C PRO A 60 -6.32 14.41 -1.93
N LEU A 61 -7.20 14.01 -2.83
CA LEU A 61 -8.22 13.00 -2.54
C LEU A 61 -7.60 11.61 -2.31
N THR A 62 -6.61 11.25 -3.10
CA THR A 62 -5.82 10.02 -2.91
C THR A 62 -5.08 10.03 -1.58
N ALA A 63 -4.44 11.16 -1.23
CA ALA A 63 -3.73 11.31 0.04
C ALA A 63 -4.66 11.19 1.26
N ILE A 64 -5.84 11.84 1.21
CA ILE A 64 -6.85 11.74 2.27
C ILE A 64 -7.37 10.30 2.39
N SER A 65 -7.68 9.66 1.26
CA SER A 65 -8.16 8.28 1.23
C SER A 65 -7.12 7.33 1.83
N LEU A 66 -5.86 7.49 1.43
CA LEU A 66 -4.76 6.67 1.93
C LEU A 66 -4.52 6.90 3.44
N ALA A 67 -4.64 8.14 3.93
CA ALA A 67 -4.51 8.44 5.36
C ALA A 67 -5.61 7.77 6.19
N ILE A 68 -6.86 7.78 5.71
CA ILE A 68 -7.98 7.09 6.37
C ILE A 68 -7.75 5.58 6.39
N ILE A 69 -7.36 4.99 5.25
CA ILE A 69 -7.05 3.56 5.14
C ILE A 69 -5.91 3.20 6.10
N ALA A 70 -4.83 3.98 6.12
CA ALA A 70 -3.69 3.76 7.00
C ALA A 70 -4.08 3.84 8.50
N TYR A 71 -4.94 4.78 8.88
CA TYR A 71 -5.50 4.87 10.23
C TYR A 71 -6.28 3.62 10.62
N ILE A 72 -7.13 3.10 9.72
CA ILE A 72 -7.89 1.86 9.95
C ILE A 72 -6.93 0.67 10.12
N ILE A 73 -5.89 0.57 9.28
CA ILE A 73 -4.87 -0.48 9.36
C ILE A 73 -4.15 -0.43 10.71
N GLY A 74 -3.67 0.75 11.10
CA GLY A 74 -2.99 0.94 12.39
C GLY A 74 -3.87 0.53 13.56
N GLY A 75 -5.16 0.89 13.52
CA GLY A 75 -6.14 0.49 14.53
C GLY A 75 -6.54 -0.98 14.50
N SER A 76 -6.31 -1.70 13.41
CA SER A 76 -6.58 -3.16 13.35
C SER A 76 -5.54 -3.98 14.10
N ILE A 77 -4.36 -3.42 14.38
CA ILE A 77 -3.25 -4.10 15.06
C ILE A 77 -3.29 -3.73 16.53
N THR A 78 -3.34 -4.73 17.41
CA THR A 78 -3.24 -4.52 18.86
C THR A 78 -1.86 -4.86 19.39
N PHE A 79 -1.47 -4.21 20.48
CA PHE A 79 -0.18 -4.48 21.12
C PHE A 79 -0.04 -5.95 21.57
N GLU A 80 -1.13 -6.58 22.01
CA GLU A 80 -1.14 -7.99 22.38
C GLU A 80 -0.87 -8.92 21.20
N GLN A 81 -1.49 -8.65 20.04
CA GLN A 81 -1.24 -9.38 18.80
C GLN A 81 0.21 -9.22 18.34
N LEU A 82 0.74 -8.01 18.40
CA LEU A 82 2.13 -7.72 18.04
C LEU A 82 3.10 -8.46 18.96
N ARG A 83 2.84 -8.50 20.28
CA ARG A 83 3.65 -9.25 21.25
C ARG A 83 3.60 -10.77 21.00
N ARG A 84 2.44 -11.31 20.64
CA ARG A 84 2.24 -12.75 20.41
C ARG A 84 2.83 -13.24 19.11
N LEU A 85 2.68 -12.49 18.02
CA LEU A 85 3.08 -12.87 16.66
C LEU A 85 4.26 -12.07 16.13
N GLY A 86 4.84 -11.14 16.90
CA GLY A 86 5.85 -10.20 16.43
C GLY A 86 7.07 -10.88 15.81
N LYS A 87 7.54 -12.01 16.38
CA LYS A 87 8.63 -12.80 15.79
C LYS A 87 8.24 -13.31 14.39
N VAL A 88 7.04 -13.87 14.23
CA VAL A 88 6.55 -14.39 12.96
C VAL A 88 6.41 -13.26 11.95
N ILE A 89 5.81 -12.15 12.36
CA ILE A 89 5.62 -10.96 11.52
C ILE A 89 6.97 -10.44 11.03
N THR A 90 7.93 -10.17 11.93
CA THR A 90 9.25 -9.63 11.57
C THR A 90 10.02 -10.58 10.63
N PHE A 91 10.06 -11.88 10.93
CA PHE A 91 10.72 -12.85 10.07
C PHE A 91 10.07 -12.95 8.70
N CYS A 92 8.73 -12.98 8.63
CA CYS A 92 8.01 -13.05 7.37
C CYS A 92 8.18 -11.76 6.55
N THR A 93 8.19 -10.57 7.18
CA THR A 93 8.48 -9.30 6.48
C THR A 93 9.89 -9.30 5.89
N LEU A 94 10.90 -9.67 6.68
CA LEU A 94 12.28 -9.80 6.18
C LEU A 94 12.36 -10.82 5.04
N GLY A 95 11.72 -11.98 5.20
CA GLY A 95 11.75 -13.03 4.20
C GLY A 95 11.09 -12.63 2.89
N GLU A 96 9.92 -11.96 2.94
CA GLU A 96 9.23 -11.53 1.76
C GLU A 96 9.96 -10.39 1.04
N SER A 97 10.45 -9.41 1.80
CA SER A 97 11.19 -8.27 1.26
C SER A 97 12.47 -8.74 0.58
N LEU A 98 13.33 -9.49 1.28
CA LEU A 98 14.57 -10.02 0.70
C LEU A 98 14.31 -11.01 -0.44
N GLY A 99 13.30 -11.87 -0.30
CA GLY A 99 12.92 -12.80 -1.36
C GLY A 99 12.50 -12.08 -2.63
N GLY A 100 11.69 -11.01 -2.51
CA GLY A 100 11.30 -10.16 -3.63
C GLY A 100 12.49 -9.46 -4.28
N VAL A 101 13.34 -8.80 -3.45
CA VAL A 101 14.57 -8.12 -3.92
C VAL A 101 15.46 -9.05 -4.73
N PHE A 102 15.88 -10.17 -4.13
CA PHE A 102 16.82 -11.08 -4.79
C PHE A 102 16.24 -11.70 -6.06
N ALA A 103 14.97 -12.12 -6.04
CA ALA A 103 14.35 -12.71 -7.21
C ALA A 103 14.25 -11.72 -8.37
N VAL A 104 13.85 -10.47 -8.10
CA VAL A 104 13.73 -9.43 -9.14
C VAL A 104 15.12 -9.03 -9.66
N ILE A 105 16.11 -8.82 -8.77
CA ILE A 105 17.48 -8.51 -9.20
C ILE A 105 18.00 -9.60 -10.14
N LEU A 106 17.87 -10.88 -9.75
CA LEU A 106 18.34 -11.98 -10.57
C LEU A 106 17.59 -12.04 -11.91
N ALA A 107 16.26 -11.94 -11.89
CA ALA A 107 15.46 -12.04 -13.11
C ALA A 107 15.79 -10.90 -14.10
N VAL A 108 15.85 -9.66 -13.65
CA VAL A 108 16.18 -8.51 -14.51
C VAL A 108 17.63 -8.57 -15.01
N TYR A 109 18.57 -8.95 -14.12
CA TYR A 109 19.97 -9.08 -14.48
C TYR A 109 20.21 -10.15 -15.55
N PHE A 110 19.54 -11.29 -15.47
CA PHE A 110 19.68 -12.36 -16.48
C PHE A 110 18.87 -12.08 -17.76
N TYR A 111 17.80 -11.30 -17.67
CA TYR A 111 17.03 -10.91 -18.85
C TYR A 111 17.81 -9.95 -19.75
N GLN A 112 18.72 -9.13 -19.18
CA GLN A 112 19.56 -8.15 -19.92
C GLN A 112 18.71 -7.25 -20.87
N PRO A 113 17.78 -6.45 -20.33
CA PRO A 113 17.00 -5.55 -21.17
C PRO A 113 17.91 -4.58 -21.94
N VAL A 114 17.54 -4.25 -23.19
CA VAL A 114 18.25 -3.24 -23.97
C VAL A 114 17.85 -1.86 -23.44
N ILE A 115 18.77 -1.20 -22.73
CA ILE A 115 18.53 0.08 -22.09
C ILE A 115 19.76 1.00 -22.22
N ASP A 116 19.50 2.30 -22.20
CA ASP A 116 20.53 3.31 -21.99
C ASP A 116 20.86 3.36 -20.50
N GLY A 117 21.95 2.73 -20.08
CA GLY A 117 22.37 2.68 -18.69
C GLY A 117 22.80 1.31 -18.18
N SER A 118 23.04 1.22 -16.88
CA SER A 118 23.50 -0.02 -16.25
C SER A 118 22.34 -0.94 -15.89
N VAL A 119 22.31 -2.14 -16.46
CA VAL A 119 21.33 -3.21 -16.13
C VAL A 119 21.38 -3.55 -14.65
N TRP A 120 22.55 -3.49 -14.02
CA TRP A 120 22.69 -3.71 -12.58
C TRP A 120 21.93 -2.68 -11.76
N VAL A 121 22.00 -1.39 -12.15
CA VAL A 121 21.27 -0.30 -11.48
C VAL A 121 19.78 -0.49 -11.63
N LEU A 122 19.28 -0.80 -12.85
CA LEU A 122 17.87 -1.10 -13.07
C LEU A 122 17.40 -2.29 -12.23
N ALA A 123 18.19 -3.37 -12.20
CA ALA A 123 17.87 -4.55 -11.42
C ALA A 123 17.79 -4.23 -9.91
N ALA A 124 18.74 -3.45 -9.38
CA ALA A 124 18.74 -3.03 -7.98
C ALA A 124 17.53 -2.13 -7.65
N VAL A 125 17.23 -1.16 -8.50
CA VAL A 125 16.07 -0.27 -8.35
C VAL A 125 14.77 -1.07 -8.35
N LEU A 126 14.51 -1.87 -9.38
CA LEU A 126 13.30 -2.70 -9.47
C LEU A 126 13.24 -3.73 -8.33
N GLY A 127 14.37 -4.32 -7.94
CA GLY A 127 14.45 -5.25 -6.82
C GLY A 127 13.98 -4.62 -5.52
N VAL A 128 14.47 -3.43 -5.20
CA VAL A 128 14.07 -2.73 -3.97
C VAL A 128 12.62 -2.24 -4.04
N LEU A 129 12.18 -1.72 -5.18
CA LEU A 129 10.77 -1.35 -5.35
C LEU A 129 9.83 -2.56 -5.23
N ALA A 130 10.32 -3.79 -5.46
CA ALA A 130 9.54 -5.02 -5.30
C ALA A 130 9.23 -5.38 -3.83
N THR A 131 9.88 -4.74 -2.85
CA THR A 131 9.62 -5.01 -1.42
C THR A 131 8.23 -4.58 -1.00
N THR A 132 7.80 -3.41 -1.39
CA THR A 132 6.59 -2.76 -0.88
C THR A 132 5.31 -3.53 -1.24
N THR A 133 4.38 -3.59 -0.29
CA THR A 133 3.06 -4.22 -0.45
C THR A 133 1.97 -3.20 -0.25
N ALA A 134 0.89 -3.25 -1.04
CA ALA A 134 -0.25 -2.37 -0.88
C ALA A 134 -1.14 -2.81 0.30
N PRO A 135 -1.16 -2.09 1.42
CA PRO A 135 -1.99 -2.45 2.55
C PRO A 135 -3.48 -2.36 2.24
N ALA A 136 -3.88 -1.34 1.49
CA ALA A 136 -5.28 -1.02 1.22
C ALA A 136 -6.07 -2.18 0.59
N ALA A 137 -5.54 -2.80 -0.47
CA ALA A 137 -6.20 -3.91 -1.16
C ALA A 137 -6.39 -5.13 -0.24
N THR A 138 -5.34 -5.47 0.52
CA THR A 138 -5.35 -6.61 1.44
C THR A 138 -6.34 -6.40 2.59
N VAL A 139 -6.31 -5.22 3.22
CA VAL A 139 -7.20 -4.86 4.34
C VAL A 139 -8.65 -4.82 3.90
N ALA A 140 -8.94 -4.22 2.75
CA ALA A 140 -10.29 -4.16 2.23
C ALA A 140 -10.90 -5.56 1.99
N VAL A 141 -10.11 -6.53 1.49
CA VAL A 141 -10.57 -7.93 1.37
C VAL A 141 -10.78 -8.57 2.75
N ILE A 142 -9.86 -8.35 3.71
CA ILE A 142 -10.00 -8.84 5.08
C ILE A 142 -11.31 -8.32 5.71
N HIS A 143 -11.61 -7.03 5.57
CA HIS A 143 -12.83 -6.41 6.07
C HIS A 143 -14.08 -6.90 5.35
N GLN A 144 -14.05 -6.99 4.01
CA GLN A 144 -15.17 -7.49 3.21
C GLN A 144 -15.63 -8.88 3.67
N TYR A 145 -14.68 -9.77 3.97
CA TYR A 145 -14.96 -11.14 4.40
C TYR A 145 -14.87 -11.35 5.92
N ARG A 146 -14.73 -10.26 6.69
CA ARG A 146 -14.63 -10.27 8.16
C ARG A 146 -13.65 -11.31 8.68
N ALA A 147 -12.52 -11.47 7.98
CA ALA A 147 -11.54 -12.49 8.29
C ALA A 147 -10.88 -12.24 9.66
N LYS A 148 -10.70 -13.30 10.44
CA LYS A 148 -10.06 -13.24 11.75
C LYS A 148 -9.29 -14.53 12.00
N GLY A 149 -8.01 -14.41 12.34
CA GLY A 149 -7.18 -15.55 12.69
C GLY A 149 -5.67 -15.25 12.62
N PRO A 150 -4.82 -16.27 12.83
CA PRO A 150 -3.37 -16.11 12.81
C PRO A 150 -2.82 -15.61 11.47
N LEU A 151 -3.38 -16.05 10.34
CA LEU A 151 -2.99 -15.58 9.00
C LEU A 151 -3.34 -14.09 8.86
N THR A 152 -4.59 -13.72 9.15
CA THR A 152 -5.07 -12.33 9.05
C THR A 152 -4.22 -11.39 9.91
N THR A 153 -3.95 -11.77 11.17
CA THR A 153 -3.13 -10.97 12.08
C THR A 153 -1.69 -10.84 11.57
N SER A 154 -1.09 -11.95 11.10
CA SER A 154 0.26 -11.93 10.54
C SER A 154 0.33 -11.08 9.27
N LEU A 155 -0.68 -11.17 8.41
CA LEU A 155 -0.76 -10.42 7.17
C LEU A 155 -0.84 -8.90 7.42
N LEU A 156 -1.72 -8.46 8.33
CA LEU A 156 -1.81 -7.05 8.74
C LEU A 156 -0.49 -6.54 9.32
N GLY A 157 0.17 -7.35 10.15
CA GLY A 157 1.45 -6.98 10.74
C GLY A 157 2.59 -6.93 9.71
N VAL A 158 2.65 -7.88 8.77
CA VAL A 158 3.66 -7.90 7.70
C VAL A 158 3.50 -6.68 6.81
N VAL A 159 2.30 -6.42 6.33
CA VAL A 159 2.01 -5.28 5.46
C VAL A 159 2.30 -3.94 6.15
N ALA A 160 2.07 -3.84 7.47
CA ALA A 160 2.40 -2.63 8.23
C ALA A 160 3.91 -2.40 8.39
N LEU A 161 4.72 -3.47 8.49
CA LEU A 161 6.18 -3.36 8.62
C LEU A 161 6.90 -3.27 7.27
N ASP A 162 6.26 -3.72 6.21
CA ASP A 162 6.85 -3.78 4.87
C ASP A 162 7.29 -2.41 4.36
N ASP A 163 6.50 -1.38 4.64
CA ASP A 163 6.81 0.01 4.28
C ASP A 163 8.10 0.50 4.94
N VAL A 164 8.31 0.15 6.21
CA VAL A 164 9.54 0.49 6.95
C VAL A 164 10.75 -0.19 6.31
N PHE A 165 10.64 -1.48 6.00
CA PHE A 165 11.72 -2.21 5.33
C PHE A 165 11.96 -1.71 3.90
N GLY A 166 10.91 -1.35 3.18
CA GLY A 166 10.98 -0.76 1.84
C GLY A 166 11.83 0.52 1.83
N VAL A 167 11.56 1.45 2.74
CA VAL A 167 12.33 2.71 2.88
C VAL A 167 13.78 2.45 3.26
N ILE A 168 14.05 1.53 4.20
CA ILE A 168 15.42 1.18 4.60
C ILE A 168 16.19 0.59 3.41
N LEU A 169 15.64 -0.38 2.71
CA LEU A 169 16.28 -1.02 1.56
C LEU A 169 16.47 -0.05 0.40
N PHE A 170 15.52 0.87 0.19
CA PHE A 170 15.63 1.92 -0.81
C PHE A 170 16.79 2.87 -0.51
N SER A 171 16.96 3.28 0.73
CA SER A 171 18.07 4.13 1.15
C SER A 171 19.41 3.43 1.00
N LEU A 172 19.50 2.14 1.35
CA LEU A 172 20.71 1.33 1.12
C LEU A 172 21.04 1.20 -0.36
N MET A 173 20.04 0.97 -1.20
CA MET A 173 20.20 0.91 -2.66
C MET A 173 20.72 2.24 -3.21
N LEU A 174 20.17 3.39 -2.74
CA LEU A 174 20.66 4.71 -3.15
C LEU A 174 22.14 4.90 -2.83
N VAL A 175 22.59 4.52 -1.64
CA VAL A 175 24.03 4.57 -1.28
C VAL A 175 24.88 3.78 -2.29
N LEU A 176 24.44 2.57 -2.64
CA LEU A 176 25.19 1.69 -3.55
C LEU A 176 25.19 2.19 -5.00
N VAL A 177 24.14 2.87 -5.43
CA VAL A 177 23.96 3.31 -6.83
C VAL A 177 24.50 4.70 -7.07
N THR A 178 24.30 5.64 -6.12
CA THR A 178 24.68 7.05 -6.28
C THR A 178 26.01 7.39 -5.59
N GLY A 179 26.56 6.48 -4.77
CA GLY A 179 27.76 6.76 -3.97
C GLY A 179 27.54 7.77 -2.83
N THR A 180 26.28 8.06 -2.48
CA THR A 180 25.97 8.95 -1.32
C THR A 180 26.48 8.37 -0.02
N SER A 181 26.72 9.23 0.98
CA SER A 181 27.18 8.78 2.31
C SER A 181 26.14 7.86 2.95
N PHE A 182 26.59 6.72 3.45
CA PHE A 182 25.74 5.79 4.22
C PHE A 182 25.12 6.49 5.45
N ASN A 183 25.87 7.36 6.11
CA ASN A 183 25.39 8.09 7.29
C ASN A 183 24.22 9.02 6.94
N ASP A 184 24.32 9.77 5.83
CA ASP A 184 23.26 10.69 5.42
C ASP A 184 21.97 9.94 5.03
N ALA A 185 22.11 8.82 4.32
CA ALA A 185 20.98 7.97 3.96
C ALA A 185 20.33 7.33 5.20
N ALA A 186 21.13 6.86 6.17
CA ALA A 186 20.62 6.26 7.41
C ALA A 186 19.92 7.31 8.29
N ILE A 187 20.46 8.53 8.38
CA ILE A 187 19.85 9.62 9.15
C ILE A 187 18.52 10.05 8.51
N SER A 188 18.47 10.26 7.19
CA SER A 188 17.25 10.68 6.49
C SER A 188 16.15 9.63 6.62
N SER A 189 16.47 8.34 6.42
CA SER A 189 15.50 7.25 6.62
C SER A 189 15.06 7.11 8.07
N GLY A 190 16.00 7.31 9.00
CA GLY A 190 15.68 7.33 10.43
C GLY A 190 14.69 8.46 10.77
N ILE A 191 14.91 9.67 10.28
CA ILE A 191 14.00 10.80 10.47
C ILE A 191 12.64 10.51 9.82
N GLU A 192 12.62 10.00 8.60
CA GLU A 192 11.38 9.68 7.89
C GLU A 192 10.53 8.66 8.66
N ILE A 193 11.13 7.57 9.12
CA ILE A 193 10.42 6.47 9.81
C ILE A 193 10.08 6.87 11.25
N PHE A 194 11.10 7.17 12.07
CA PHE A 194 10.90 7.43 13.50
C PHE A 194 10.19 8.75 13.75
N GLY A 195 10.42 9.76 12.90
CA GLY A 195 9.70 11.02 12.93
C GLY A 195 8.21 10.82 12.62
N GLY A 196 7.89 10.06 11.56
CA GLY A 196 6.51 9.73 11.20
C GLY A 196 5.79 8.94 12.30
N VAL A 197 6.42 7.88 12.80
CA VAL A 197 5.86 7.08 13.92
C VAL A 197 5.72 7.93 15.18
N GLY A 198 6.74 8.72 15.54
CA GLY A 198 6.69 9.58 16.73
C GLY A 198 5.58 10.64 16.65
N LEU A 199 5.46 11.33 15.51
CA LEU A 199 4.38 12.29 15.25
C LEU A 199 3.03 11.61 15.36
N GLY A 200 2.87 10.43 14.74
CA GLY A 200 1.63 9.68 14.77
C GLY A 200 1.24 9.20 16.17
N VAL A 201 2.20 8.73 16.96
CA VAL A 201 1.95 8.33 18.36
C VAL A 201 1.49 9.50 19.21
N VAL A 202 2.13 10.66 19.09
CA VAL A 202 1.74 11.87 19.84
C VAL A 202 0.33 12.33 19.46
N ILE A 203 0.03 12.43 18.15
CA ILE A 203 -1.28 12.86 17.68
C ILE A 203 -2.35 11.82 18.07
N GLY A 204 -2.08 10.52 17.92
CA GLY A 204 -3.02 9.47 18.27
C GLY A 204 -3.31 9.39 19.76
N TRP A 205 -2.31 9.62 20.62
CA TRP A 205 -2.50 9.75 22.06
C TRP A 205 -3.38 10.95 22.41
N LEU A 206 -3.09 12.11 21.79
CA LEU A 206 -3.89 13.32 21.97
C LEU A 206 -5.34 13.12 21.48
N LEU A 207 -5.51 12.49 20.33
CA LEU A 207 -6.81 12.14 19.76
C LEU A 207 -7.60 11.22 20.70
N ALA A 208 -6.97 10.19 21.27
CA ALA A 208 -7.61 9.30 22.24
C ALA A 208 -8.00 10.04 23.52
N PHE A 209 -7.12 10.90 24.04
CA PHE A 209 -7.37 11.70 25.22
C PHE A 209 -8.55 12.68 25.04
N LEU A 210 -8.59 13.41 23.92
CA LEU A 210 -9.66 14.32 23.59
C LEU A 210 -10.96 13.56 23.30
N GLY A 211 -10.90 12.47 22.55
CA GLY A 211 -12.04 11.63 22.20
C GLY A 211 -12.74 11.03 23.40
N HIS A 212 -11.99 10.72 24.46
CA HIS A 212 -12.57 10.23 25.72
C HIS A 212 -13.45 11.30 26.39
N LYS A 213 -13.10 12.58 26.27
CA LYS A 213 -13.85 13.70 26.87
C LYS A 213 -15.08 14.10 26.07
N VAL A 214 -15.12 13.75 24.77
CA VAL A 214 -16.23 14.11 23.89
C VAL A 214 -17.43 13.19 24.15
N ARG A 215 -18.53 13.76 24.67
CA ARG A 215 -19.77 13.02 24.93
C ARG A 215 -20.60 12.81 23.66
N ASN A 216 -20.66 13.79 22.78
CA ASN A 216 -21.44 13.74 21.55
C ASN A 216 -20.66 13.01 20.45
N GLN A 217 -21.15 11.85 20.02
CA GLN A 217 -20.53 11.01 19.00
C GLN A 217 -20.40 11.71 17.63
N SER A 218 -21.26 12.69 17.33
CA SER A 218 -21.20 13.43 16.05
C SER A 218 -19.89 14.20 15.85
N PHE A 219 -19.18 14.53 16.93
CA PHE A 219 -17.88 15.22 16.84
C PHE A 219 -16.69 14.29 16.64
N LEU A 220 -16.85 12.96 16.82
CA LEU A 220 -15.73 12.04 16.73
C LEU A 220 -15.17 11.94 15.32
N LEU A 221 -16.03 11.84 14.30
CA LEU A 221 -15.59 11.79 12.90
C LEU A 221 -14.85 13.06 12.46
N PRO A 222 -15.41 14.29 12.64
CA PRO A 222 -14.68 15.53 12.34
C PRO A 222 -13.33 15.62 13.07
N MET A 223 -13.26 15.15 14.32
CA MET A 223 -12.04 15.18 15.12
C MET A 223 -10.97 14.23 14.57
N VAL A 224 -11.34 13.01 14.17
CA VAL A 224 -10.42 12.06 13.54
C VAL A 224 -9.94 12.61 12.19
N LEU A 225 -10.86 13.11 11.35
CA LEU A 225 -10.50 13.69 10.06
C LEU A 225 -9.57 14.91 10.21
N ALA A 226 -9.85 15.80 11.16
CA ALA A 226 -8.99 16.94 11.45
C ALA A 226 -7.59 16.49 11.88
N ALA A 227 -7.48 15.49 12.77
CA ALA A 227 -6.22 14.95 13.21
C ALA A 227 -5.43 14.32 12.04
N LEU A 228 -6.11 13.56 11.16
CA LEU A 228 -5.48 12.96 9.99
C LEU A 228 -5.01 14.02 9.00
N LEU A 229 -5.85 14.98 8.62
CA LEU A 229 -5.48 16.03 7.67
C LEU A 229 -4.32 16.89 8.17
N LEU A 230 -4.36 17.30 9.43
CA LEU A 230 -3.26 18.04 10.06
C LEU A 230 -1.98 17.22 10.10
N SER A 231 -2.09 15.94 10.42
CA SER A 231 -0.92 15.06 10.46
C SER A 231 -0.28 14.88 9.10
N GLN A 232 -1.07 14.76 8.02
CA GLN A 232 -0.54 14.67 6.66
C GLN A 232 0.24 15.94 6.29
N GLY A 233 -0.35 17.13 6.50
CA GLY A 233 0.32 18.39 6.20
C GLY A 233 1.59 18.61 7.01
N VAL A 234 1.60 18.24 8.30
CA VAL A 234 2.80 18.33 9.15
C VAL A 234 3.85 17.30 8.71
N ALA A 235 3.43 16.08 8.36
CA ALA A 235 4.34 15.04 7.89
C ALA A 235 5.03 15.44 6.58
N GLU A 236 4.30 16.02 5.63
CA GLU A 236 4.88 16.58 4.40
C GLU A 236 5.87 17.71 4.70
N TRP A 237 5.52 18.64 5.58
CA TRP A 237 6.37 19.77 5.94
C TRP A 237 7.65 19.35 6.66
N TRP A 238 7.60 18.30 7.49
CA TRP A 238 8.75 17.78 8.22
C TRP A 238 9.53 16.70 7.42
N HIS A 239 9.08 16.39 6.21
CA HIS A 239 9.66 15.31 5.39
C HIS A 239 9.69 13.96 6.09
N VAL A 240 8.64 13.65 6.86
CA VAL A 240 8.43 12.33 7.48
C VAL A 240 7.32 11.58 6.75
N SER A 241 7.27 10.24 6.92
CA SER A 241 6.31 9.40 6.19
C SER A 241 4.86 9.69 6.61
N PRO A 242 4.00 10.24 5.71
CA PRO A 242 2.59 10.50 6.01
C PRO A 242 1.82 9.20 6.30
N LEU A 243 2.14 8.11 5.58
CA LEU A 243 1.48 6.82 5.75
C LEU A 243 1.77 6.22 7.13
N LEU A 244 3.05 6.16 7.53
CA LEU A 244 3.46 5.66 8.85
C LEU A 244 2.88 6.53 9.97
N THR A 245 2.77 7.84 9.75
CA THR A 245 2.14 8.77 10.70
C THR A 245 0.67 8.39 10.91
N ALA A 246 -0.11 8.22 9.84
CA ALA A 246 -1.53 7.86 9.95
C ALA A 246 -1.73 6.47 10.58
N MET A 247 -0.89 5.49 10.24
CA MET A 247 -0.91 4.16 10.87
C MET A 247 -0.60 4.24 12.36
N ALA A 248 0.41 5.02 12.75
CA ALA A 248 0.78 5.21 14.15
C ALA A 248 -0.30 5.95 14.95
N ILE A 249 -1.04 6.90 14.32
CA ILE A 249 -2.24 7.51 14.93
C ILE A 249 -3.28 6.43 15.25
N GLY A 250 -3.60 5.58 14.27
CA GLY A 250 -4.57 4.49 14.45
C GLY A 250 -4.16 3.53 15.56
N PHE A 251 -2.91 3.04 15.52
CA PHE A 251 -2.37 2.11 16.51
C PHE A 251 -2.37 2.69 17.93
N SER A 252 -1.89 3.93 18.10
CA SER A 252 -1.81 4.56 19.42
C SER A 252 -3.17 4.97 19.96
N ALA A 253 -4.07 5.49 19.11
CA ALA A 253 -5.43 5.82 19.51
C ALA A 253 -6.19 4.60 20.04
N ARG A 254 -5.95 3.42 19.45
CA ARG A 254 -6.56 2.16 19.93
C ARG A 254 -5.90 1.61 21.18
N SER A 255 -4.58 1.73 21.30
CA SER A 255 -3.79 1.11 22.38
C SER A 255 -3.93 1.84 23.71
N VAL A 256 -4.13 3.16 23.71
CA VAL A 256 -4.16 4.00 24.94
C VAL A 256 -5.43 3.81 25.75
N TYR A 257 -6.59 3.62 25.11
CA TYR A 257 -7.87 3.43 25.79
C TYR A 257 -8.60 2.21 25.25
N ILE A 258 -8.47 1.06 25.90
CA ILE A 258 -9.04 -0.22 25.48
C ILE A 258 -10.57 -0.15 25.30
N SER A 259 -11.27 0.62 26.16
CA SER A 259 -12.73 0.80 26.07
C SER A 259 -13.18 2.05 25.31
N GLY A 260 -12.28 3.01 25.07
CA GLY A 260 -12.58 4.29 24.38
C GLY A 260 -12.04 4.35 22.96
N GLY A 261 -11.02 3.55 22.65
CA GLY A 261 -10.41 3.51 21.33
C GLY A 261 -11.39 3.08 20.22
N GLU A 262 -12.24 2.08 20.48
CA GLU A 262 -13.23 1.62 19.48
C GLU A 262 -14.21 2.71 19.03
N ARG A 263 -14.55 3.66 19.91
CA ARG A 263 -15.43 4.77 19.58
C ARG A 263 -14.87 5.70 18.49
N LEU A 264 -13.55 5.80 18.35
CA LEU A 264 -12.90 6.63 17.35
C LEU A 264 -12.89 5.97 15.96
N PHE A 265 -12.97 4.64 15.91
CA PHE A 265 -12.98 3.88 14.66
C PHE A 265 -14.38 3.73 14.08
N ALA A 266 -15.40 3.49 14.90
CA ALA A 266 -16.76 3.27 14.44
C ALA A 266 -17.28 4.35 13.45
N PRO A 267 -17.07 5.67 13.66
CA PRO A 267 -17.49 6.68 12.69
C PRO A 267 -16.69 6.65 11.37
N VAL A 268 -15.43 6.21 11.41
CA VAL A 268 -14.57 6.10 10.22
C VAL A 268 -14.92 4.87 9.39
N GLU A 269 -15.35 3.78 10.03
CA GLU A 269 -15.82 2.57 9.36
C GLU A 269 -17.02 2.84 8.43
N TYR A 270 -17.86 3.85 8.72
CA TYR A 270 -18.93 4.27 7.81
C TYR A 270 -18.42 4.93 6.53
N LEU A 271 -17.22 5.50 6.53
CA LEU A 271 -16.59 6.09 5.35
C LEU A 271 -15.76 5.08 4.56
N GLU A 272 -15.48 3.92 5.12
CA GLU A 272 -14.54 2.94 4.57
C GLU A 272 -14.88 2.58 3.12
N GLU A 273 -16.13 2.22 2.83
CA GLU A 273 -16.55 1.84 1.49
C GLU A 273 -16.43 3.01 0.50
N LEU A 274 -16.82 4.23 0.91
CA LEU A 274 -16.66 5.43 0.09
C LEU A 274 -15.19 5.69 -0.24
N VAL A 275 -14.33 5.58 0.76
CA VAL A 275 -12.88 5.79 0.63
C VAL A 275 -12.26 4.74 -0.30
N PHE A 276 -12.66 3.47 -0.18
CA PHE A 276 -12.19 2.42 -1.07
C PHE A 276 -12.65 2.64 -2.51
N ILE A 277 -13.92 2.99 -2.74
CA ILE A 277 -14.39 3.31 -4.09
C ILE A 277 -13.54 4.41 -4.69
N LEU A 278 -13.39 5.55 -4.00
CA LEU A 278 -12.62 6.68 -4.50
C LEU A 278 -11.16 6.31 -4.77
N PHE A 279 -10.51 5.68 -3.80
CA PHE A 279 -9.09 5.33 -3.91
C PHE A 279 -8.82 4.38 -5.08
N PHE A 280 -9.55 3.27 -5.17
CA PHE A 280 -9.29 2.25 -6.19
C PHE A 280 -9.80 2.65 -7.59
N THR A 281 -10.89 3.41 -7.70
CA THR A 281 -11.30 3.95 -9.00
C THR A 281 -10.32 5.02 -9.51
N LEU A 282 -9.79 5.87 -8.63
CA LEU A 282 -8.73 6.80 -9.01
C LEU A 282 -7.45 6.07 -9.43
N ALA A 283 -7.04 5.05 -8.68
CA ALA A 283 -5.87 4.24 -9.04
C ALA A 283 -6.03 3.60 -10.42
N GLY A 284 -7.19 3.02 -10.71
CA GLY A 284 -7.52 2.48 -12.03
C GLY A 284 -7.54 3.53 -13.14
N ALA A 285 -8.06 4.73 -12.85
CA ALA A 285 -8.16 5.82 -13.83
C ALA A 285 -6.80 6.43 -14.21
N HIS A 286 -5.80 6.35 -13.34
CA HIS A 286 -4.44 6.79 -13.62
C HIS A 286 -3.61 5.79 -14.43
N PHE A 287 -4.15 4.63 -14.76
CA PHE A 287 -3.44 3.63 -15.57
C PHE A 287 -3.23 4.10 -17.00
N LYS A 288 -1.99 3.89 -17.49
CA LYS A 288 -1.60 4.20 -18.89
C LYS A 288 -1.26 2.90 -19.62
N LEU A 289 -2.18 2.45 -20.46
CA LEU A 289 -2.03 1.23 -21.26
C LEU A 289 -0.86 1.36 -22.26
N SER A 290 -0.66 2.56 -22.80
CA SER A 290 0.44 2.85 -23.72
C SER A 290 1.82 2.58 -23.12
N LEU A 291 2.04 2.97 -21.86
CA LEU A 291 3.29 2.71 -21.14
C LEU A 291 3.48 1.22 -20.79
N PHE A 292 2.39 0.54 -20.47
CA PHE A 292 2.41 -0.91 -20.22
C PHE A 292 2.90 -1.67 -21.46
N LEU A 293 2.36 -1.37 -22.63
CA LEU A 293 2.71 -2.07 -23.87
C LEU A 293 4.17 -1.85 -24.30
N GLN A 294 4.79 -0.72 -23.96
CA GLN A 294 6.19 -0.42 -24.29
C GLN A 294 7.20 -1.26 -23.48
N ALA A 295 6.85 -1.68 -22.27
CA ALA A 295 7.74 -2.39 -21.35
C ALA A 295 7.18 -3.75 -20.93
N ILE A 296 6.30 -4.34 -21.73
CA ILE A 296 5.51 -5.54 -21.35
C ILE A 296 6.38 -6.71 -20.89
N ASP A 297 7.48 -6.97 -21.57
CA ASP A 297 8.37 -8.09 -21.25
C ASP A 297 8.99 -7.92 -19.85
N LEU A 298 9.49 -6.71 -19.57
CA LEU A 298 10.08 -6.38 -18.29
C LEU A 298 9.03 -6.37 -17.17
N VAL A 299 7.82 -5.89 -17.46
CA VAL A 299 6.68 -5.91 -16.52
C VAL A 299 6.33 -7.37 -16.16
N VAL A 300 6.23 -8.25 -17.14
CA VAL A 300 5.90 -9.67 -16.93
C VAL A 300 6.99 -10.33 -16.08
N ILE A 301 8.26 -10.12 -16.43
CA ILE A 301 9.39 -10.65 -15.66
C ILE A 301 9.36 -10.14 -14.22
N TYR A 302 9.16 -8.84 -14.04
CA TYR A 302 9.05 -8.21 -12.72
C TYR A 302 7.94 -8.85 -11.88
N ILE A 303 6.72 -8.99 -12.46
CA ILE A 303 5.56 -9.55 -11.77
C ILE A 303 5.84 -10.96 -11.27
N PHE A 304 6.31 -11.85 -12.16
CA PHE A 304 6.54 -13.24 -11.80
C PHE A 304 7.69 -13.38 -10.81
N ALA A 305 8.80 -12.68 -11.03
CA ALA A 305 9.95 -12.71 -10.15
C ALA A 305 9.59 -12.24 -8.73
N ARG A 306 8.87 -11.11 -8.63
CA ARG A 306 8.43 -10.56 -7.35
C ARG A 306 7.52 -11.54 -6.60
N VAL A 307 6.47 -12.04 -7.25
CA VAL A 307 5.51 -12.95 -6.62
C VAL A 307 6.21 -14.23 -6.14
N ILE A 308 7.00 -14.85 -7.00
CA ILE A 308 7.73 -16.08 -6.67
C ILE A 308 8.72 -15.83 -5.53
N GLY A 309 9.50 -14.75 -5.62
CA GLY A 309 10.49 -14.36 -4.61
C GLY A 309 9.86 -14.14 -3.25
N LYS A 310 8.79 -13.35 -3.18
CA LYS A 310 8.04 -13.11 -1.94
C LYS A 310 7.47 -14.41 -1.35
N MET A 311 6.86 -15.26 -2.17
CA MET A 311 6.32 -16.55 -1.73
C MET A 311 7.38 -17.47 -1.16
N ILE A 312 8.54 -17.60 -1.83
CA ILE A 312 9.66 -18.41 -1.37
C ILE A 312 10.22 -17.84 -0.07
N GLY A 313 10.47 -16.53 -0.03
CA GLY A 313 11.01 -15.83 1.13
C GLY A 313 10.12 -15.99 2.37
N ILE A 314 8.80 -15.80 2.24
CA ILE A 314 7.85 -16.06 3.32
C ILE A 314 7.88 -17.51 3.78
N ARG A 315 7.91 -18.47 2.84
CA ARG A 315 7.88 -19.89 3.20
C ARG A 315 9.12 -20.30 4.00
N ILE A 316 10.28 -19.77 3.65
CA ILE A 316 11.54 -19.97 4.39
C ILE A 316 11.43 -19.30 5.78
N ALA A 317 11.07 -18.03 5.82
CA ALA A 317 10.96 -17.24 7.04
C ALA A 317 9.91 -17.80 8.04
N ALA A 318 8.77 -18.23 7.53
CA ALA A 318 7.72 -18.84 8.34
C ALA A 318 8.19 -20.16 9.00
N ARG A 319 8.99 -20.97 8.28
CA ARG A 319 9.61 -22.17 8.86
C ARG A 319 10.63 -21.81 9.95
N LEU A 320 11.49 -20.83 9.70
CA LEU A 320 12.50 -20.37 10.65
C LEU A 320 11.90 -19.77 11.91
N SER A 321 10.79 -19.04 11.77
CA SER A 321 10.06 -18.43 12.90
C SER A 321 9.13 -19.40 13.64
N ARG A 322 8.97 -20.62 13.13
CA ARG A 322 7.97 -21.60 13.59
C ARG A 322 6.54 -21.07 13.54
N ALA A 323 6.22 -20.38 12.44
CA ALA A 323 4.89 -19.82 12.22
C ALA A 323 3.82 -20.93 12.12
N PRO A 324 2.55 -20.61 12.42
CA PRO A 324 1.44 -21.49 12.12
C PRO A 324 1.44 -21.94 10.66
N VAL A 325 1.04 -23.20 10.40
CA VAL A 325 1.03 -23.79 9.05
C VAL A 325 0.23 -22.96 8.06
N VAL A 326 -0.89 -22.37 8.48
CA VAL A 326 -1.73 -21.48 7.66
C VAL A 326 -0.98 -20.23 7.21
N VAL A 327 -0.14 -19.66 8.07
CA VAL A 327 0.73 -18.51 7.76
C VAL A 327 1.79 -18.94 6.74
N ALA A 328 2.49 -20.04 6.99
CA ALA A 328 3.54 -20.53 6.09
C ALA A 328 3.03 -20.85 4.67
N ASN A 329 1.79 -21.32 4.55
CA ASN A 329 1.23 -21.76 3.27
C ASN A 329 0.52 -20.63 2.51
N TYR A 330 -0.10 -19.66 3.20
CA TYR A 330 -1.02 -18.73 2.56
C TYR A 330 -0.66 -17.25 2.69
N LEU A 331 0.28 -16.86 3.58
CA LEU A 331 0.66 -15.46 3.76
C LEU A 331 1.16 -14.82 2.45
N GLY A 332 1.94 -15.56 1.66
CA GLY A 332 2.49 -15.07 0.39
C GLY A 332 1.45 -14.61 -0.62
N PHE A 333 0.25 -15.16 -0.59
CA PHE A 333 -0.84 -14.70 -1.47
C PHE A 333 -1.41 -13.35 -1.06
N GLY A 334 -1.38 -13.02 0.23
CA GLY A 334 -1.90 -11.75 0.75
C GLY A 334 -0.95 -10.57 0.59
N VAL A 335 0.35 -10.80 0.30
CA VAL A 335 1.34 -9.73 0.06
C VAL A 335 1.63 -9.48 -1.42
N ILE A 336 0.79 -10.02 -2.32
CA ILE A 336 0.89 -9.79 -3.77
C ILE A 336 0.57 -8.33 -4.14
N PRO A 337 -0.49 -7.68 -3.62
CA PRO A 337 -0.82 -6.30 -3.97
C PRO A 337 0.38 -5.35 -3.82
N GLN A 338 0.53 -4.41 -4.75
CA GLN A 338 1.55 -3.37 -4.72
C GLN A 338 0.93 -2.05 -5.19
N ALA A 339 1.23 -0.94 -4.51
CA ALA A 339 0.71 0.39 -4.89
C ALA A 339 1.58 1.52 -4.31
N GLY A 340 0.98 2.64 -4.03
CA GLY A 340 1.40 3.93 -3.52
C GLY A 340 2.88 4.14 -3.20
N ILE A 341 3.44 3.42 -2.23
CA ILE A 341 4.84 3.62 -1.81
C ILE A 341 5.83 3.25 -2.91
N ALA A 342 5.61 2.14 -3.64
CA ALA A 342 6.48 1.79 -4.76
C ALA A 342 6.51 2.91 -5.81
N ILE A 343 5.35 3.50 -6.11
CA ILE A 343 5.22 4.61 -7.04
C ILE A 343 5.92 5.85 -6.48
N GLY A 344 5.72 6.18 -5.21
CA GLY A 344 6.36 7.31 -4.54
C GLY A 344 7.89 7.22 -4.54
N LEU A 345 8.43 6.04 -4.22
CA LEU A 345 9.86 5.77 -4.26
C LEU A 345 10.41 5.86 -5.70
N ALA A 346 9.69 5.31 -6.68
CA ALA A 346 10.08 5.41 -8.10
C ALA A 346 10.08 6.86 -8.59
N LEU A 347 9.06 7.67 -8.21
CA LEU A 347 9.01 9.11 -8.53
C LEU A 347 10.16 9.88 -7.91
N SER A 348 10.58 9.54 -6.68
CA SER A 348 11.71 10.21 -6.02
C SER A 348 13.03 10.04 -6.78
N LEU A 349 13.18 8.96 -7.55
CA LEU A 349 14.36 8.72 -8.38
C LEU A 349 14.44 9.64 -9.61
N LEU A 350 13.30 10.14 -10.11
CA LEU A 350 13.29 11.06 -11.28
C LEU A 350 14.00 12.38 -11.00
N HIS A 351 14.11 12.78 -9.73
CA HIS A 351 14.81 13.99 -9.30
C HIS A 351 16.32 13.78 -9.10
N ARG A 352 16.85 12.58 -9.42
CA ARG A 352 18.27 12.23 -9.27
C ARG A 352 18.91 12.03 -10.62
N PRO A 353 19.81 12.96 -11.05
CA PRO A 353 20.45 12.92 -12.38
C PRO A 353 21.18 11.59 -12.65
N GLU A 354 21.74 10.97 -11.60
CA GLU A 354 22.57 9.75 -11.72
C GLU A 354 21.78 8.52 -12.20
N VAL A 355 20.47 8.55 -12.05
CA VAL A 355 19.58 7.40 -12.35
C VAL A 355 18.35 7.78 -13.15
N GLN A 356 18.26 9.00 -13.70
CA GLN A 356 17.06 9.54 -14.31
C GLN A 356 16.51 8.68 -15.46
N ASP A 357 17.36 8.17 -16.35
CA ASP A 357 16.95 7.35 -17.49
C ASP A 357 16.37 6.00 -17.02
N ILE A 358 17.01 5.40 -16.00
CA ILE A 358 16.55 4.16 -15.40
C ILE A 358 15.29 4.38 -14.55
N ALA A 359 15.19 5.53 -13.89
CA ALA A 359 14.05 5.87 -13.04
C ALA A 359 12.75 5.95 -13.83
N LEU A 360 12.76 6.51 -15.04
CA LEU A 360 11.58 6.58 -15.88
C LEU A 360 11.10 5.18 -16.31
N LEU A 361 12.01 4.30 -16.71
CA LEU A 361 11.68 2.92 -17.05
C LEU A 361 11.16 2.16 -15.83
N ALA A 362 11.83 2.30 -14.68
CA ALA A 362 11.38 1.67 -13.43
C ALA A 362 9.98 2.15 -13.01
N LEU A 363 9.71 3.45 -13.10
CA LEU A 363 8.39 4.01 -12.83
C LEU A 363 7.32 3.40 -13.74
N ASN A 364 7.60 3.27 -15.06
CA ASN A 364 6.66 2.65 -15.98
C ASN A 364 6.37 1.19 -15.64
N VAL A 365 7.39 0.42 -15.28
CA VAL A 365 7.23 -0.98 -14.84
C VAL A 365 6.39 -1.06 -13.57
N ILE A 366 6.63 -0.17 -12.60
CA ILE A 366 5.87 -0.14 -11.33
C ILE A 366 4.41 0.27 -11.57
N LEU A 367 4.15 1.31 -12.35
CA LEU A 367 2.78 1.74 -12.67
C LEU A 367 2.00 0.63 -13.37
N ALA A 368 2.62 -0.01 -14.37
CA ALA A 368 2.00 -1.09 -15.14
C ALA A 368 1.72 -2.33 -14.25
N SER A 369 2.69 -2.74 -13.42
CA SER A 369 2.53 -3.88 -12.52
C SER A 369 1.52 -3.62 -11.40
N THR A 370 1.46 -2.39 -10.89
CA THR A 370 0.54 -1.98 -9.84
C THR A 370 -0.92 -2.25 -10.23
N LEU A 371 -1.34 -1.86 -11.43
CA LEU A 371 -2.71 -2.14 -11.86
C LEU A 371 -3.01 -3.63 -11.89
N ILE A 372 -2.09 -4.43 -12.43
CA ILE A 372 -2.28 -5.89 -12.48
C ILE A 372 -2.43 -6.44 -11.05
N TYR A 373 -1.61 -5.96 -10.13
CA TYR A 373 -1.68 -6.37 -8.73
C TYR A 373 -2.95 -5.86 -8.01
N GLU A 374 -3.46 -4.69 -8.35
CA GLU A 374 -4.70 -4.17 -7.78
C GLU A 374 -5.92 -5.00 -8.20
N VAL A 375 -5.89 -5.55 -9.42
CA VAL A 375 -6.93 -6.45 -9.89
C VAL A 375 -6.74 -7.87 -9.35
N LEU A 376 -5.54 -8.46 -9.48
CA LEU A 376 -5.29 -9.85 -9.12
C LEU A 376 -5.04 -10.07 -7.62
N GLY A 377 -4.47 -9.09 -6.94
CA GLY A 377 -4.14 -9.18 -5.52
C GLY A 377 -5.33 -9.47 -4.61
N PRO A 378 -6.47 -8.79 -4.75
CA PRO A 378 -7.68 -9.10 -4.00
C PRO A 378 -8.16 -10.55 -4.15
N PHE A 379 -8.06 -11.13 -5.34
CA PHE A 379 -8.39 -12.55 -5.56
C PHE A 379 -7.42 -13.47 -4.82
N ALA A 380 -6.12 -13.15 -4.84
CA ALA A 380 -5.11 -13.92 -4.14
C ALA A 380 -5.28 -13.83 -2.62
N THR A 381 -5.54 -12.64 -2.08
CA THR A 381 -5.84 -12.43 -0.66
C THR A 381 -7.11 -13.18 -0.24
N ARG A 382 -8.19 -13.07 -1.04
CA ARG A 382 -9.41 -13.83 -0.82
C ARG A 382 -9.12 -15.33 -0.76
N TYR A 383 -8.39 -15.87 -1.76
CA TYR A 383 -8.01 -17.28 -1.78
C TYR A 383 -7.30 -17.69 -0.49
N ALA A 384 -6.34 -16.86 -0.03
CA ALA A 384 -5.57 -17.13 1.18
C ALA A 384 -6.45 -17.24 2.44
N ILE A 385 -7.30 -16.24 2.69
CA ILE A 385 -8.13 -16.19 3.91
C ILE A 385 -9.22 -17.28 3.93
N PHE A 386 -9.77 -17.64 2.75
CA PHE A 386 -10.71 -18.77 2.67
C PHE A 386 -10.04 -20.11 2.87
N LYS A 387 -8.86 -20.34 2.28
CA LYS A 387 -8.08 -21.57 2.48
C LYS A 387 -7.53 -21.72 3.89
N ALA A 388 -7.28 -20.62 4.58
CA ALA A 388 -6.93 -20.61 6.00
C ALA A 388 -8.12 -20.89 6.92
N GLY A 389 -9.35 -20.87 6.43
CA GLY A 389 -10.56 -20.98 7.24
C GLY A 389 -10.84 -19.77 8.13
N GLU A 390 -10.28 -18.60 7.78
CA GLU A 390 -10.40 -17.38 8.59
C GLU A 390 -11.49 -16.41 8.07
N ALA A 391 -11.99 -16.64 6.85
CA ALA A 391 -13.05 -15.84 6.23
C ALA A 391 -14.44 -16.30 6.75
N LYS A 392 -15.35 -15.32 6.89
CA LYS A 392 -16.78 -15.56 7.12
C LYS A 392 -17.56 -15.14 5.87
N LEU A 393 -18.43 -16.02 5.40
CA LEU A 393 -19.40 -15.73 4.35
C LEU A 393 -20.52 -14.84 4.88
#